data_9da71f632cfb2b3ed3b7d65d61499700
#
_entry.id   9da71f632cfb2b3ed3b7d65d61499700
#
_cell.length_a   1.000
_cell.length_b   1.000
_cell.length_c   1.000
_cell.angle_alpha   90.00
_cell.angle_beta   90.00
_cell.angle_gamma   90.00
#
_symmetry.space_group_name_H-M   'P 1'
#
loop_
_entity.id
_entity.type
_entity.pdbx_description
1 polymer ?
#
loop_
_entity_poly.entity_id
_entity_poly.type
_entity_poly.pdbx_seq_one_letter_code
_entity_poly.pdbx_strand_id
1 'polypeptide(L)'
;MQILANFRIATVLVVLAASSALFAQSNGPDKQQNYVSVLDAGQIVRQSVSATERSWQARDRYIYMQHDDDRRLDSLGQVKSQNVSLTRVTLVNGARLEQLVEHNGKLPSAEEQKKIDQDFEKLKHETPDEQTARFRKDQENRSFLRDVIEAFDFRLIGEEVVDGRPAYVLQVTPHPGYHGRGKYARMFNKVEGKLWVDKQDFGWMKVDGQVTQSFSMGLFVARVLRGSHIILEQTCVGDAVWVPKRLEVRASARILFLKSLGIDRILTYSDYRRAADGPYSVSR
;
A
#
# COMPACT_ATOMS: atom_id res chain seq x y z
N MET A 1 6.13 -22.06 -16.51
CA MET A 1 6.46 -21.79 -15.10
C MET A 1 6.71 -20.27 -14.85
N GLN A 2 6.55 -19.44 -15.89
CA GLN A 2 6.77 -17.99 -15.87
C GLN A 2 5.54 -17.13 -15.49
N ILE A 3 4.37 -17.73 -15.31
CA ILE A 3 3.11 -17.02 -15.02
C ILE A 3 3.07 -16.49 -13.56
N LEU A 4 3.89 -17.01 -12.67
CA LEU A 4 3.94 -16.59 -11.25
C LEU A 4 4.97 -15.49 -10.96
N ALA A 5 5.93 -15.25 -11.84
CA ALA A 5 6.95 -14.21 -11.68
C ALA A 5 6.40 -12.79 -11.92
N ASN A 6 5.29 -12.68 -12.67
CA ASN A 6 4.65 -11.40 -12.98
C ASN A 6 3.47 -11.05 -12.03
N PHE A 7 3.30 -11.78 -10.92
CA PHE A 7 2.44 -11.33 -9.85
C PHE A 7 3.13 -10.18 -9.12
N ARG A 8 3.35 -9.07 -9.85
CA ARG A 8 3.55 -7.77 -9.23
C ARG A 8 2.32 -7.58 -8.35
N ILE A 9 2.49 -7.84 -7.05
CA ILE A 9 1.57 -7.33 -6.05
C ILE A 9 1.71 -5.82 -6.20
N ALA A 10 0.96 -5.26 -7.16
CA ALA A 10 0.68 -3.85 -7.18
C ALA A 10 0.26 -3.57 -5.74
N THR A 11 0.94 -2.65 -5.08
CA THR A 11 0.77 -2.27 -3.69
C THR A 11 -0.72 -2.12 -3.41
N VAL A 12 -1.38 -3.25 -3.09
CA VAL A 12 -2.79 -3.30 -2.74
C VAL A 12 -2.83 -2.91 -1.29
N LEU A 13 -3.05 -1.65 -1.05
CA LEU A 13 -3.39 -1.12 0.26
C LEU A 13 -4.70 -1.75 0.69
N VAL A 14 -4.64 -2.64 1.66
CA VAL A 14 -5.79 -3.25 2.32
C VAL A 14 -6.24 -2.33 3.44
N VAL A 15 -7.50 -2.00 3.51
CA VAL A 15 -8.15 -1.15 4.51
C VAL A 15 -9.28 -1.92 5.24
N LEU A 16 -9.63 -1.57 6.43
CA LEU A 16 -10.16 -2.38 7.51
C LEU A 16 -11.39 -1.88 8.25
N ALA A 17 -12.14 -2.74 8.89
CA ALA A 17 -13.41 -2.42 9.46
C ALA A 17 -13.90 -3.11 10.76
N ALA A 18 -14.76 -2.58 11.66
CA ALA A 18 -15.44 -3.22 12.79
C ALA A 18 -16.88 -2.84 13.09
N SER A 19 -17.57 -3.68 13.80
CA SER A 19 -19.00 -3.75 14.01
C SER A 19 -19.55 -2.80 15.07
N SER A 20 -20.82 -2.48 14.94
CA SER A 20 -21.67 -1.61 15.73
C SER A 20 -22.05 -2.16 17.10
N ALA A 21 -22.18 -1.28 18.09
CA ALA A 21 -23.07 -1.47 19.24
C ALA A 21 -23.81 -0.16 19.52
N LEU A 22 -25.13 -0.23 19.51
CA LEU A 22 -26.06 0.79 19.95
C LEU A 22 -25.86 1.13 21.42
N PHE A 23 -25.82 2.43 21.78
CA PHE A 23 -26.31 2.87 23.10
C PHE A 23 -26.91 4.28 23.06
N ALA A 24 -27.92 4.43 23.89
CA ALA A 24 -28.92 5.47 23.99
C ALA A 24 -28.39 6.84 24.45
N GLN A 25 -29.18 7.85 24.11
CA GLN A 25 -29.08 9.23 24.58
C GLN A 25 -29.33 9.35 26.08
N SER A 26 -28.56 10.20 26.77
CA SER A 26 -28.97 10.84 28.01
C SER A 26 -28.61 12.32 27.96
N ASN A 27 -29.63 13.17 28.05
CA ASN A 27 -29.54 14.60 28.18
C ASN A 27 -29.16 14.98 29.62
N GLY A 28 -28.19 15.87 29.79
CA GLY A 28 -27.86 16.56 31.03
C GLY A 28 -27.19 17.91 30.74
N PRO A 29 -27.30 18.95 31.60
CA PRO A 29 -27.29 20.34 31.20
C PRO A 29 -25.91 20.97 31.04
N ASP A 30 -25.92 22.00 30.19
CA ASP A 30 -24.91 22.98 29.85
C ASP A 30 -23.84 23.29 30.90
N LYS A 31 -22.58 23.06 30.56
CA LYS A 31 -21.43 23.83 31.04
C LYS A 31 -20.61 24.23 29.82
N GLN A 32 -20.56 25.53 29.55
CA GLN A 32 -19.63 26.11 28.60
C GLN A 32 -18.19 25.75 29.00
N GLN A 33 -17.67 24.70 28.41
CA GLN A 33 -16.24 24.40 28.35
C GLN A 33 -15.71 24.83 27.00
N ASN A 34 -14.60 25.57 27.01
CA ASN A 34 -13.82 25.88 25.81
C ASN A 34 -13.50 24.59 25.05
N TYR A 35 -14.34 24.25 24.07
CA TYR A 35 -14.10 23.14 23.18
C TYR A 35 -12.96 23.52 22.23
N VAL A 36 -11.75 23.09 22.54
CA VAL A 36 -10.84 22.70 21.46
C VAL A 36 -11.63 21.66 20.66
N SER A 37 -12.04 21.97 19.45
CA SER A 37 -12.86 21.06 18.63
C SER A 37 -12.04 19.81 18.37
N VAL A 38 -12.32 18.76 19.13
CA VAL A 38 -11.74 17.43 18.86
C VAL A 38 -12.28 17.00 17.51
N LEU A 39 -11.39 16.85 16.52
CA LEU A 39 -11.76 16.38 15.19
C LEU A 39 -12.46 15.03 15.32
N ASP A 40 -13.62 14.89 14.68
CA ASP A 40 -14.28 13.59 14.60
C ASP A 40 -13.54 12.64 13.63
N ALA A 41 -13.79 11.35 13.75
CA ALA A 41 -13.14 10.33 12.91
C ALA A 41 -13.35 10.60 11.40
N GLY A 42 -14.52 11.05 11.00
CA GLY A 42 -14.83 11.38 9.61
C GLY A 42 -14.01 12.57 9.08
N GLN A 43 -13.80 13.59 9.91
CA GLN A 43 -12.94 14.74 9.55
C GLN A 43 -11.48 14.30 9.41
N ILE A 44 -10.96 13.48 10.36
CA ILE A 44 -9.61 12.94 10.30
C ILE A 44 -9.42 12.14 9.01
N VAL A 45 -10.35 11.27 8.67
CA VAL A 45 -10.29 10.41 7.46
C VAL A 45 -10.31 11.25 6.18
N ARG A 46 -11.23 12.20 6.04
CA ARG A 46 -11.27 13.07 4.85
C ARG A 46 -9.96 13.83 4.64
N GLN A 47 -9.37 14.38 5.71
CA GLN A 47 -8.08 15.07 5.65
C GLN A 47 -6.96 14.08 5.30
N SER A 48 -6.99 12.88 5.86
CA SER A 48 -5.97 11.86 5.62
C SER A 48 -5.98 11.32 4.19
N VAL A 49 -7.15 11.14 3.59
CA VAL A 49 -7.28 10.76 2.18
C VAL A 49 -6.70 11.86 1.28
N SER A 50 -7.05 13.13 1.53
CA SER A 50 -6.48 14.26 0.77
C SER A 50 -4.96 14.37 0.93
N ALA A 51 -4.42 14.15 2.13
CA ALA A 51 -2.98 14.14 2.38
C ALA A 51 -2.29 12.99 1.64
N THR A 52 -2.92 11.81 1.62
CA THR A 52 -2.41 10.63 0.91
C THR A 52 -2.41 10.84 -0.60
N GLU A 53 -3.45 11.45 -1.17
CA GLU A 53 -3.50 11.80 -2.60
C GLU A 53 -2.37 12.78 -2.98
N ARG A 54 -2.15 13.82 -2.18
CA ARG A 54 -1.02 14.76 -2.38
C ARG A 54 0.33 14.05 -2.30
N SER A 55 0.53 13.21 -1.29
CA SER A 55 1.75 12.43 -1.13
C SER A 55 2.00 11.51 -2.32
N TRP A 56 0.98 10.88 -2.87
CA TRP A 56 1.12 10.01 -4.03
C TRP A 56 1.54 10.74 -5.29
N GLN A 57 1.06 11.96 -5.52
CA GLN A 57 1.51 12.79 -6.62
C GLN A 57 2.96 13.26 -6.43
N ALA A 58 3.31 13.64 -5.19
CA ALA A 58 4.65 14.13 -4.87
C ALA A 58 5.72 13.03 -4.94
N ARG A 59 5.42 11.82 -4.47
CA ARG A 59 6.39 10.70 -4.45
C ARG A 59 6.73 10.13 -5.83
N ASP A 60 5.99 10.48 -6.88
CA ASP A 60 6.38 10.16 -8.25
C ASP A 60 7.67 10.87 -8.68
N ARG A 61 8.16 11.83 -7.87
CA ARG A 61 9.43 12.54 -8.06
C ARG A 61 10.57 11.99 -7.21
N TYR A 62 10.36 10.89 -6.46
CA TYR A 62 11.38 10.32 -5.60
C TYR A 62 11.98 9.06 -6.21
N ILE A 63 13.30 8.95 -6.08
CA ILE A 63 14.08 7.74 -6.30
C ILE A 63 14.40 7.11 -4.94
N TYR A 64 14.58 5.79 -4.90
CA TYR A 64 14.79 5.07 -3.64
C TYR A 64 15.38 3.68 -3.86
N MET A 65 15.81 3.05 -2.79
CA MET A 65 16.17 1.63 -2.75
C MET A 65 15.02 0.81 -2.18
N GLN A 66 14.79 -0.37 -2.74
CA GLN A 66 13.80 -1.35 -2.27
C GLN A 66 14.49 -2.69 -2.03
N HIS A 67 14.41 -3.19 -0.81
CA HIS A 67 14.80 -4.54 -0.45
C HIS A 67 13.53 -5.38 -0.31
N ASP A 68 13.50 -6.54 -0.95
CA ASP A 68 12.36 -7.47 -0.99
C ASP A 68 12.80 -8.85 -0.54
N ASP A 69 12.26 -9.35 0.57
CA ASP A 69 12.42 -10.72 1.07
C ASP A 69 11.09 -11.46 0.88
N ASP A 70 10.99 -12.26 -0.19
CA ASP A 70 9.80 -13.04 -0.55
C ASP A 70 10.01 -14.52 -0.18
N ARG A 71 9.33 -14.97 0.86
CA ARG A 71 9.32 -16.35 1.34
C ARG A 71 8.02 -17.06 0.94
N ARG A 72 8.18 -18.21 0.33
CA ARG A 72 7.07 -19.11 0.02
C ARG A 72 7.02 -20.21 1.07
N LEU A 73 5.86 -20.38 1.68
CA LEU A 73 5.66 -21.36 2.73
C LEU A 73 4.90 -22.58 2.18
N ASP A 74 5.19 -23.75 2.71
CA ASP A 74 4.42 -24.96 2.45
C ASP A 74 3.11 -25.00 3.27
N SER A 75 2.40 -26.13 3.24
CA SER A 75 1.15 -26.34 3.97
C SER A 75 1.32 -26.41 5.49
N LEU A 76 2.55 -26.62 5.99
CA LEU A 76 2.90 -26.64 7.40
C LEU A 76 3.46 -25.30 7.89
N GLY A 77 3.54 -24.29 7.02
CA GLY A 77 4.09 -22.97 7.32
C GLY A 77 5.63 -22.92 7.30
N GLN A 78 6.31 -23.96 6.81
CA GLN A 78 7.77 -23.97 6.69
C GLN A 78 8.20 -23.28 5.40
N VAL A 79 9.35 -22.60 5.43
CA VAL A 79 9.91 -21.90 4.26
C VAL A 79 10.33 -22.94 3.20
N LYS A 80 9.63 -22.94 2.09
CA LYS A 80 9.94 -23.79 0.92
C LYS A 80 10.93 -23.15 -0.02
N SER A 81 10.86 -21.86 -0.20
CA SER A 81 11.80 -21.07 -0.98
C SER A 81 11.82 -19.62 -0.48
N GLN A 82 12.98 -19.00 -0.59
CA GLN A 82 13.18 -17.60 -0.30
C GLN A 82 13.83 -16.93 -1.51
N ASN A 83 13.41 -15.71 -1.79
CA ASN A 83 13.96 -14.90 -2.86
C ASN A 83 14.19 -13.50 -2.31
N VAL A 84 15.45 -13.07 -2.29
CA VAL A 84 15.85 -11.76 -1.76
C VAL A 84 16.35 -10.91 -2.92
N SER A 85 15.83 -9.70 -3.07
CA SER A 85 16.30 -8.77 -4.09
C SER A 85 16.49 -7.36 -3.54
N LEU A 86 17.51 -6.68 -4.06
CA LEU A 86 17.74 -5.26 -3.87
C LEU A 86 17.54 -4.56 -5.20
N THR A 87 16.61 -3.61 -5.24
CA THR A 87 16.22 -2.88 -6.46
C THR A 87 16.41 -1.39 -6.23
N ARG A 88 17.05 -0.72 -7.18
CA ARG A 88 17.08 0.74 -7.26
C ARG A 88 15.92 1.19 -8.12
N VAL A 89 15.10 2.09 -7.59
CA VAL A 89 14.01 2.73 -8.34
C VAL A 89 14.43 4.12 -8.74
N THR A 90 14.53 4.36 -10.05
CA THR A 90 14.90 5.64 -10.67
C THR A 90 13.78 6.14 -11.57
N LEU A 91 13.95 7.29 -12.17
CA LEU A 91 12.98 7.87 -13.10
C LEU A 91 13.59 8.06 -14.50
N VAL A 92 12.84 7.67 -15.51
CA VAL A 92 13.14 7.90 -16.93
C VAL A 92 11.89 8.51 -17.57
N ASN A 93 11.98 9.73 -18.09
CA ASN A 93 10.82 10.47 -18.63
C ASN A 93 9.61 10.49 -17.67
N GLY A 94 9.85 10.66 -16.35
CA GLY A 94 8.82 10.64 -15.31
C GLY A 94 8.22 9.25 -15.02
N ALA A 95 8.68 8.21 -15.69
CA ALA A 95 8.31 6.83 -15.41
C ALA A 95 9.30 6.19 -14.44
N ARG A 96 8.80 5.31 -13.56
CA ARG A 96 9.66 4.52 -12.66
C ARG A 96 10.36 3.41 -13.43
N LEU A 97 11.68 3.38 -13.32
CA LEU A 97 12.53 2.28 -13.78
C LEU A 97 13.02 1.51 -12.55
N GLU A 98 12.70 0.24 -12.49
CA GLU A 98 13.19 -0.70 -11.47
C GLU A 98 14.47 -1.38 -11.99
N GLN A 99 15.61 -1.06 -11.37
CA GLN A 99 16.91 -1.63 -11.69
C GLN A 99 17.30 -2.61 -10.59
N LEU A 100 17.34 -3.90 -10.93
CA LEU A 100 17.83 -4.92 -10.00
C LEU A 100 19.33 -4.65 -9.73
N VAL A 101 19.69 -4.53 -8.46
CA VAL A 101 21.08 -4.31 -8.00
C VAL A 101 21.68 -5.62 -7.53
N GLU A 102 20.87 -6.43 -6.83
CA GLU A 102 21.30 -7.70 -6.27
C GLU A 102 20.12 -8.68 -6.23
N HIS A 103 20.40 -9.96 -6.46
CA HIS A 103 19.45 -11.05 -6.39
C HIS A 103 20.08 -12.25 -5.66
N ASN A 104 19.53 -12.60 -4.49
CA ASN A 104 20.02 -13.67 -3.63
C ASN A 104 21.54 -13.56 -3.34
N GLY A 105 22.03 -12.36 -3.01
CA GLY A 105 23.43 -12.09 -2.69
C GLY A 105 24.35 -12.04 -3.92
N LYS A 106 23.81 -11.96 -5.14
CA LYS A 106 24.60 -11.93 -6.38
C LYS A 106 24.20 -10.74 -7.26
N LEU A 107 25.13 -10.26 -8.05
CA LEU A 107 24.85 -9.29 -9.11
C LEU A 107 23.85 -9.86 -10.12
N PRO A 108 23.09 -9.01 -10.82
CA PRO A 108 22.17 -9.46 -11.86
C PRO A 108 22.86 -10.31 -12.91
N SER A 109 22.22 -11.39 -13.31
CA SER A 109 22.65 -12.21 -14.45
C SER A 109 22.59 -11.40 -15.76
N ALA A 110 23.24 -11.87 -16.80
CA ALA A 110 23.21 -11.26 -18.11
C ALA A 110 21.78 -11.12 -18.68
N GLU A 111 20.89 -12.08 -18.35
CA GLU A 111 19.48 -12.04 -18.76
C GLU A 111 18.71 -10.96 -18.00
N GLU A 112 18.92 -10.85 -16.68
CA GLU A 112 18.30 -9.81 -15.85
C GLU A 112 18.80 -8.42 -16.25
N GLN A 113 20.10 -8.26 -16.51
CA GLN A 113 20.67 -7.01 -17.00
C GLN A 113 20.08 -6.61 -18.34
N LYS A 114 20.00 -7.53 -19.29
CA LYS A 114 19.37 -7.30 -20.60
C LYS A 114 17.93 -6.81 -20.48
N LYS A 115 17.18 -7.36 -19.51
CA LYS A 115 15.80 -6.91 -19.26
C LYS A 115 15.76 -5.48 -18.70
N ILE A 116 16.66 -5.13 -17.79
CA ILE A 116 16.78 -3.76 -17.27
C ILE A 116 17.06 -2.78 -18.40
N ASP A 117 18.01 -3.13 -19.28
CA ASP A 117 18.38 -2.30 -20.44
C ASP A 117 17.20 -2.15 -21.42
N GLN A 118 16.44 -3.21 -21.66
CA GLN A 118 15.24 -3.15 -22.50
C GLN A 118 14.14 -2.27 -21.89
N ASP A 119 13.90 -2.38 -20.58
CA ASP A 119 12.91 -1.55 -19.88
C ASP A 119 13.35 -0.07 -19.89
N PHE A 120 14.65 0.21 -19.73
CA PHE A 120 15.22 1.55 -19.87
C PHE A 120 15.01 2.14 -21.26
N GLU A 121 15.44 1.41 -22.33
CA GLU A 121 15.28 1.89 -23.71
C GLU A 121 13.81 2.08 -24.08
N LYS A 122 12.91 1.21 -23.61
CA LYS A 122 11.47 1.38 -23.79
C LYS A 122 10.96 2.69 -23.19
N LEU A 123 11.33 2.99 -21.93
CA LEU A 123 10.90 4.23 -21.27
C LEU A 123 11.54 5.48 -21.89
N LYS A 124 12.78 5.37 -22.36
CA LYS A 124 13.50 6.45 -23.04
C LYS A 124 12.84 6.86 -24.35
N HIS A 125 12.30 5.89 -25.08
CA HIS A 125 11.65 6.08 -26.37
C HIS A 125 10.11 6.06 -26.31
N GLU A 126 9.53 6.14 -25.09
CA GLU A 126 8.09 6.16 -24.88
C GLU A 126 7.44 7.34 -25.60
N THR A 127 6.46 7.05 -26.43
CA THR A 127 5.70 8.07 -27.17
C THR A 127 4.76 8.86 -26.24
N PRO A 128 4.30 10.07 -26.61
CA PRO A 128 3.32 10.83 -25.84
C PRO A 128 2.02 10.06 -25.55
N ASP A 129 1.56 9.22 -26.50
CA ASP A 129 0.36 8.41 -26.31
C ASP A 129 0.59 7.30 -25.28
N GLU A 130 1.74 6.64 -25.29
CA GLU A 130 2.13 5.65 -24.30
C GLU A 130 2.27 6.26 -22.91
N GLN A 131 2.87 7.45 -22.78
CA GLN A 131 2.97 8.21 -21.53
C GLN A 131 1.59 8.53 -20.98
N THR A 132 0.68 9.00 -21.83
CA THR A 132 -0.71 9.28 -21.48
C THR A 132 -1.45 8.02 -21.01
N ALA A 133 -1.27 6.91 -21.72
CA ALA A 133 -1.88 5.62 -21.35
C ALA A 133 -1.34 5.10 -20.01
N ARG A 134 -0.04 5.22 -19.74
CA ARG A 134 0.60 4.89 -18.48
C ARG A 134 0.05 5.74 -17.34
N PHE A 135 0.01 7.06 -17.53
CA PHE A 135 -0.53 8.00 -16.53
C PHE A 135 -2.00 7.68 -16.19
N ARG A 136 -2.84 7.42 -17.19
CA ARG A 136 -4.24 7.01 -16.97
C ARG A 136 -4.33 5.73 -16.16
N LYS A 137 -3.53 4.71 -16.48
CA LYS A 137 -3.48 3.46 -15.73
C LYS A 137 -3.05 3.65 -14.28
N ASP A 138 -2.11 4.55 -14.02
CA ASP A 138 -1.68 4.89 -12.67
C ASP A 138 -2.79 5.61 -11.90
N GLN A 139 -3.53 6.51 -12.54
CA GLN A 139 -4.71 7.15 -11.93
C GLN A 139 -5.82 6.13 -11.62
N GLU A 140 -6.10 5.20 -12.53
CA GLU A 140 -7.06 4.11 -12.29
C GLU A 140 -6.63 3.23 -11.09
N ASN A 141 -5.35 2.93 -10.97
CA ASN A 141 -4.82 2.18 -9.83
C ASN A 141 -4.92 2.94 -8.50
N ARG A 142 -4.96 4.27 -8.53
CA ARG A 142 -5.11 5.13 -7.33
C ARG A 142 -6.57 5.44 -6.98
N SER A 143 -7.51 5.15 -7.88
CA SER A 143 -8.93 5.49 -7.71
C SER A 143 -9.56 4.90 -6.44
N PHE A 144 -9.02 3.77 -5.94
CA PHE A 144 -9.53 3.10 -4.74
C PHE A 144 -9.51 3.97 -3.48
N LEU A 145 -8.63 5.00 -3.40
CA LEU A 145 -8.61 5.91 -2.25
C LEU A 145 -9.92 6.66 -2.06
N ARG A 146 -10.60 6.97 -3.16
CA ARG A 146 -11.91 7.63 -3.11
C ARG A 146 -12.97 6.69 -2.55
N ASP A 147 -12.86 5.41 -2.90
CA ASP A 147 -13.79 4.39 -2.41
C ASP A 147 -13.60 4.11 -0.91
N VAL A 148 -12.43 4.39 -0.33
CA VAL A 148 -12.12 4.14 1.09
C VAL A 148 -13.12 4.83 2.01
N ILE A 149 -13.46 6.10 1.75
CA ILE A 149 -14.35 6.89 2.62
C ILE A 149 -15.77 6.28 2.64
N GLU A 150 -16.21 5.72 1.50
CA GLU A 150 -17.54 5.13 1.36
C GLU A 150 -17.58 3.65 1.75
N ALA A 151 -16.44 2.97 1.58
CA ALA A 151 -16.33 1.54 1.81
C ALA A 151 -16.20 1.16 3.27
N PHE A 152 -15.87 2.11 4.14
CA PHE A 152 -15.53 1.82 5.53
C PHE A 152 -16.13 2.81 6.52
N ASP A 153 -16.49 2.28 7.69
CA ASP A 153 -16.78 3.04 8.88
C ASP A 153 -15.50 3.27 9.68
N PHE A 154 -15.30 4.44 10.25
CA PHE A 154 -14.12 4.81 11.01
C PHE A 154 -14.50 5.23 12.43
N ARG A 155 -13.78 4.73 13.42
CA ARG A 155 -13.95 5.09 14.80
C ARG A 155 -12.61 5.48 15.43
N LEU A 156 -12.50 6.68 15.95
CA LEU A 156 -11.33 7.09 16.74
C LEU A 156 -11.30 6.27 18.03
N ILE A 157 -10.24 5.49 18.23
CA ILE A 157 -10.06 4.60 19.38
C ILE A 157 -8.97 5.06 20.34
N GLY A 158 -8.19 6.07 19.96
CA GLY A 158 -7.15 6.63 20.81
C GLY A 158 -6.11 7.40 20.02
N GLU A 159 -5.00 7.65 20.68
CA GLU A 159 -3.83 8.31 20.17
C GLU A 159 -2.58 7.53 20.57
N GLU A 160 -1.61 7.47 19.68
CA GLU A 160 -0.32 6.81 19.93
C GLU A 160 0.83 7.66 19.40
N VAL A 161 2.06 7.38 19.84
CA VAL A 161 3.27 7.95 19.24
C VAL A 161 3.90 6.87 18.37
N VAL A 162 4.05 7.17 17.06
CA VAL A 162 4.66 6.29 16.07
C VAL A 162 5.87 7.00 15.47
N ASP A 163 7.04 6.38 15.53
CA ASP A 163 8.31 6.98 15.06
C ASP A 163 8.54 8.42 15.60
N GLY A 164 8.16 8.67 16.87
CA GLY A 164 8.31 9.97 17.53
C GLY A 164 7.26 11.04 17.15
N ARG A 165 6.27 10.72 16.34
CA ARG A 165 5.19 11.64 15.91
C ARG A 165 3.86 11.22 16.50
N PRO A 166 3.04 12.18 17.01
CA PRO A 166 1.71 11.87 17.53
C PRO A 166 0.75 11.48 16.40
N ALA A 167 -0.01 10.43 16.62
CA ALA A 167 -0.96 9.88 15.66
C ALA A 167 -2.35 9.69 16.26
N TYR A 168 -3.39 9.93 15.48
CA TYR A 168 -4.73 9.40 15.72
C TYR A 168 -4.75 7.92 15.38
N VAL A 169 -5.39 7.10 16.21
CA VAL A 169 -5.60 5.67 15.93
C VAL A 169 -7.07 5.45 15.62
N LEU A 170 -7.32 5.04 14.40
CA LEU A 170 -8.65 4.77 13.91
C LEU A 170 -8.85 3.25 13.78
N GLN A 171 -9.91 2.76 14.39
CA GLN A 171 -10.46 1.47 14.01
C GLN A 171 -11.22 1.66 12.70
N VAL A 172 -11.04 0.76 11.75
CA VAL A 172 -11.61 0.89 10.41
C VAL A 172 -12.38 -0.39 10.07
N THR A 173 -13.68 -0.33 9.56
CA THR A 173 -14.61 -1.47 9.37
C THR A 173 -15.38 -1.40 8.04
N PRO A 174 -15.70 -2.54 7.28
CA PRO A 174 -16.54 -2.45 6.09
C PRO A 174 -17.86 -1.75 6.42
N HIS A 175 -18.20 -0.77 5.63
CA HIS A 175 -19.55 -0.20 5.67
C HIS A 175 -20.55 -1.24 5.16
N PRO A 176 -21.54 -1.69 5.96
CA PRO A 176 -22.43 -2.81 5.60
C PRO A 176 -23.20 -2.61 4.29
N GLY A 177 -23.46 -1.36 3.90
CA GLY A 177 -24.18 -0.99 2.68
C GLY A 177 -23.29 -0.71 1.46
N TYR A 178 -21.97 -0.90 1.55
CA TYR A 178 -21.09 -0.58 0.44
C TYR A 178 -21.17 -1.63 -0.68
N HIS A 179 -21.57 -1.18 -1.86
CA HIS A 179 -21.68 -1.96 -3.09
C HIS A 179 -20.88 -1.34 -4.24
N GLY A 180 -19.60 -1.01 -3.99
CA GLY A 180 -18.74 -0.40 -4.99
C GLY A 180 -18.54 -1.25 -6.24
N ARG A 181 -18.34 -0.57 -7.38
CA ARG A 181 -18.13 -1.21 -8.70
C ARG A 181 -16.65 -1.35 -9.08
N GLY A 182 -15.76 -0.82 -8.28
CA GLY A 182 -14.34 -0.80 -8.55
C GLY A 182 -13.67 -2.18 -8.46
N LYS A 183 -12.48 -2.28 -9.01
CA LYS A 183 -11.61 -3.48 -8.99
C LYS A 183 -11.41 -4.03 -7.58
N TYR A 184 -11.38 -3.15 -6.57
CA TYR A 184 -11.11 -3.47 -5.18
C TYR A 184 -12.38 -3.61 -4.31
N ALA A 185 -13.55 -3.25 -4.83
CA ALA A 185 -14.81 -3.21 -4.08
C ALA A 185 -15.13 -4.54 -3.39
N ARG A 186 -14.88 -5.67 -4.07
CA ARG A 186 -15.11 -7.02 -3.50
C ARG A 186 -14.18 -7.36 -2.35
N MET A 187 -13.04 -6.68 -2.24
CA MET A 187 -12.06 -6.86 -1.18
C MET A 187 -12.45 -6.04 0.05
N PHE A 188 -12.94 -4.83 -0.13
CA PHE A 188 -13.25 -3.92 0.97
C PHE A 188 -14.23 -4.53 1.99
N ASN A 189 -15.22 -5.28 1.57
CA ASN A 189 -16.17 -5.95 2.48
C ASN A 189 -15.58 -7.16 3.23
N LYS A 190 -14.28 -7.43 3.12
CA LYS A 190 -13.65 -8.66 3.62
C LYS A 190 -12.36 -8.44 4.38
N VAL A 191 -12.11 -7.20 4.74
CA VAL A 191 -10.90 -6.80 5.46
C VAL A 191 -11.21 -5.87 6.63
N GLU A 192 -10.42 -5.95 7.71
CA GLU A 192 -10.54 -5.11 8.90
C GLU A 192 -9.18 -4.78 9.57
N GLY A 193 -9.02 -3.82 10.58
CA GLY A 193 -7.89 -3.46 11.45
C GLY A 193 -7.79 -2.01 11.83
N LYS A 194 -6.64 -1.38 11.66
CA LYS A 194 -6.34 -0.05 12.20
C LYS A 194 -5.60 0.83 11.22
N LEU A 195 -5.85 2.12 11.32
CA LEU A 195 -5.16 3.17 10.59
C LEU A 195 -4.59 4.18 11.59
N TRP A 196 -3.30 4.46 11.50
CA TRP A 196 -2.63 5.53 12.23
C TRP A 196 -2.46 6.72 11.31
N VAL A 197 -2.99 7.86 11.71
CA VAL A 197 -2.96 9.12 10.96
C VAL A 197 -2.16 10.15 11.74
N ASP A 198 -1.14 10.71 11.13
CA ASP A 198 -0.34 11.78 11.71
C ASP A 198 -1.20 12.98 12.11
N LYS A 199 -0.99 13.53 13.30
CA LYS A 199 -1.81 14.64 13.81
C LYS A 199 -1.46 15.98 13.17
N GLN A 200 -0.28 16.14 12.61
CA GLN A 200 0.20 17.37 12.00
C GLN A 200 -0.12 17.43 10.50
N ASP A 201 0.23 16.38 9.76
CA ASP A 201 0.18 16.36 8.30
C ASP A 201 -1.00 15.54 7.75
N PHE A 202 -1.72 14.80 8.62
CA PHE A 202 -2.77 13.85 8.26
C PHE A 202 -2.32 12.73 7.31
N GLY A 203 -1.03 12.51 7.18
CA GLY A 203 -0.51 11.37 6.41
C GLY A 203 -0.78 10.05 7.10
N TRP A 204 -0.95 9.00 6.31
CA TRP A 204 -1.04 7.64 6.84
C TRP A 204 0.35 7.19 7.31
N MET A 205 0.50 6.98 8.61
CA MET A 205 1.75 6.49 9.20
C MET A 205 1.84 4.98 9.16
N LYS A 206 0.72 4.32 9.50
CA LYS A 206 0.64 2.87 9.55
C LYS A 206 -0.76 2.41 9.19
N VAL A 207 -0.82 1.32 8.43
CA VAL A 207 -2.03 0.52 8.18
C VAL A 207 -1.75 -0.88 8.65
N ASP A 208 -2.63 -1.44 9.45
CA ASP A 208 -2.55 -2.81 9.94
C ASP A 208 -3.83 -3.53 9.54
N GLY A 209 -3.71 -4.48 8.59
CA GLY A 209 -4.75 -5.08 7.80
C GLY A 209 -4.96 -6.59 7.93
N GLN A 210 -6.19 -7.08 8.29
CA GLN A 210 -6.51 -8.49 8.32
C GLN A 210 -7.70 -8.86 7.43
N VAL A 211 -7.56 -9.96 6.69
CA VAL A 211 -8.65 -10.56 5.91
C VAL A 211 -9.58 -11.34 6.83
N THR A 212 -10.82 -10.90 6.94
CA THR A 212 -11.86 -11.54 7.77
C THR A 212 -12.64 -12.61 7.04
N GLN A 213 -12.73 -12.50 5.71
CA GLN A 213 -13.40 -13.46 4.84
C GLN A 213 -12.58 -13.70 3.58
N SER A 214 -12.42 -14.98 3.20
CA SER A 214 -11.68 -15.33 1.99
C SER A 214 -12.33 -14.75 0.73
N PHE A 215 -11.52 -14.28 -0.22
CA PHE A 215 -11.99 -13.75 -1.49
C PHE A 215 -11.09 -14.20 -2.66
N SER A 216 -11.66 -14.20 -3.87
CA SER A 216 -10.94 -14.57 -5.08
C SER A 216 -10.39 -13.32 -5.78
N MET A 217 -9.17 -13.42 -6.29
CA MET A 217 -8.50 -12.42 -7.13
C MET A 217 -8.27 -12.97 -8.53
N GLY A 218 -8.48 -12.13 -9.54
CA GLY A 218 -8.23 -12.46 -10.95
C GLY A 218 -8.98 -13.73 -11.38
N LEU A 219 -10.03 -13.63 -12.15
CA LEU A 219 -10.80 -14.73 -12.79
C LEU A 219 -10.67 -16.11 -12.09
N PHE A 220 -10.77 -16.16 -10.74
CA PHE A 220 -10.66 -17.37 -9.91
C PHE A 220 -9.28 -18.03 -9.84
N VAL A 221 -8.22 -17.40 -10.34
CA VAL A 221 -6.86 -17.98 -10.35
C VAL A 221 -6.28 -18.09 -8.94
N ALA A 222 -6.53 -17.14 -8.07
CA ALA A 222 -6.04 -17.15 -6.69
C ALA A 222 -7.17 -16.79 -5.71
N ARG A 223 -7.22 -17.51 -4.59
CA ARG A 223 -8.13 -17.21 -3.47
C ARG A 223 -7.30 -16.85 -2.25
N VAL A 224 -7.38 -15.61 -1.82
CA VAL A 224 -6.80 -15.14 -0.56
C VAL A 224 -7.66 -15.66 0.59
N LEU A 225 -7.03 -16.25 1.59
CA LEU A 225 -7.73 -16.88 2.70
C LEU A 225 -7.89 -15.92 3.88
N ARG A 226 -8.94 -16.17 4.68
CA ARG A 226 -9.14 -15.54 5.98
C ARG A 226 -7.88 -15.68 6.82
N GLY A 227 -7.55 -14.65 7.62
CA GLY A 227 -6.36 -14.60 8.46
C GLY A 227 -5.11 -14.07 7.73
N SER A 228 -5.19 -13.84 6.40
CA SER A 228 -4.12 -13.12 5.72
C SER A 228 -4.01 -11.70 6.29
N HIS A 229 -2.78 -11.22 6.44
CA HIS A 229 -2.45 -9.99 7.15
C HIS A 229 -1.50 -9.12 6.33
N ILE A 230 -1.67 -7.80 6.43
CA ILE A 230 -0.80 -6.83 5.80
C ILE A 230 -0.51 -5.69 6.78
N ILE A 231 0.75 -5.27 6.86
CA ILE A 231 1.16 -4.08 7.59
C ILE A 231 1.91 -3.19 6.61
N LEU A 232 1.44 -1.95 6.46
CA LEU A 232 2.15 -0.91 5.74
C LEU A 232 2.58 0.16 6.75
N GLU A 233 3.86 0.43 6.84
CA GLU A 233 4.43 1.55 7.56
C GLU A 233 4.96 2.58 6.55
N GLN A 234 4.71 3.84 6.82
CA GLN A 234 5.19 4.95 6.01
C GLN A 234 6.05 5.90 6.85
N THR A 235 6.91 6.64 6.19
CA THR A 235 7.71 7.70 6.78
C THR A 235 7.50 9.00 6.01
N CYS A 236 7.66 10.12 6.71
CA CYS A 236 7.57 11.44 6.11
C CYS A 236 8.93 11.87 5.57
N VAL A 237 9.00 12.31 4.32
CA VAL A 237 10.20 12.84 3.68
C VAL A 237 9.91 14.24 3.11
N GLY A 238 10.88 15.14 3.22
CA GLY A 238 10.72 16.53 2.74
C GLY A 238 9.45 17.21 3.27
N ASP A 239 8.75 17.93 2.40
CA ASP A 239 7.61 18.76 2.75
C ASP A 239 6.31 17.93 2.89
N ALA A 240 6.19 17.19 3.98
CA ALA A 240 5.02 16.37 4.32
C ALA A 240 4.65 15.30 3.24
N VAL A 241 5.65 14.74 2.56
CA VAL A 241 5.45 13.64 1.59
C VAL A 241 5.59 12.31 2.30
N TRP A 242 4.50 11.58 2.44
CA TRP A 242 4.49 10.26 3.06
C TRP A 242 4.82 9.18 2.04
N VAL A 243 5.87 8.40 2.30
CA VAL A 243 6.39 7.34 1.43
C VAL A 243 6.46 6.01 2.18
N PRO A 244 6.37 4.86 1.51
CA PRO A 244 6.54 3.57 2.16
C PRO A 244 7.89 3.47 2.87
N LYS A 245 7.88 2.93 4.10
CA LYS A 245 9.06 2.56 4.88
C LYS A 245 9.19 1.04 4.92
N ARG A 246 8.08 0.36 5.17
CA ARG A 246 8.03 -1.09 5.29
C ARG A 246 6.64 -1.60 4.88
N LEU A 247 6.62 -2.70 4.17
CA LEU A 247 5.41 -3.45 3.84
C LEU A 247 5.62 -4.91 4.21
N GLU A 248 4.79 -5.44 5.09
CA GLU A 248 4.72 -6.86 5.40
C GLU A 248 3.44 -7.46 4.85
N VAL A 249 3.54 -8.61 4.22
CA VAL A 249 2.40 -9.38 3.73
C VAL A 249 2.54 -10.82 4.19
N ARG A 250 1.67 -11.25 5.08
CA ARG A 250 1.52 -12.66 5.45
C ARG A 250 0.19 -13.15 4.90
N ALA A 251 0.23 -13.97 3.88
CA ALA A 251 -0.98 -14.42 3.21
C ALA A 251 -0.96 -15.93 3.00
N SER A 252 -2.13 -16.53 3.15
CA SER A 252 -2.40 -17.87 2.67
C SER A 252 -3.31 -17.77 1.45
N ALA A 253 -2.96 -18.48 0.40
CA ALA A 253 -3.73 -18.50 -0.83
C ALA A 253 -3.91 -19.93 -1.35
N ARG A 254 -4.99 -20.16 -2.11
CA ARG A 254 -5.17 -21.36 -2.93
C ARG A 254 -5.15 -20.99 -4.40
N ILE A 255 -4.32 -21.69 -5.16
CA ILE A 255 -4.20 -21.52 -6.61
C ILE A 255 -4.94 -22.66 -7.28
N LEU A 256 -5.83 -22.32 -8.22
CA LEU A 256 -6.63 -23.28 -8.98
C LEU A 256 -7.34 -24.33 -8.10
N PHE A 257 -7.73 -23.93 -6.88
CA PHE A 257 -8.38 -24.77 -5.86
C PHE A 257 -7.58 -25.98 -5.35
N LEU A 258 -6.40 -26.27 -5.91
CA LEU A 258 -5.63 -27.49 -5.68
C LEU A 258 -4.39 -27.25 -4.81
N LYS A 259 -3.71 -26.12 -4.95
CA LYS A 259 -2.43 -25.89 -4.29
C LYS A 259 -2.53 -24.78 -3.24
N SER A 260 -2.31 -25.12 -1.98
CA SER A 260 -2.12 -24.14 -0.90
C SER A 260 -0.72 -23.54 -1.00
N LEU A 261 -0.64 -22.22 -0.86
CA LEU A 261 0.60 -21.46 -0.88
C LEU A 261 0.54 -20.45 0.27
N GLY A 262 1.54 -20.52 1.17
CA GLY A 262 1.82 -19.46 2.12
C GLY A 262 2.79 -18.43 1.51
N ILE A 263 2.57 -17.17 1.82
CA ILE A 263 3.44 -16.05 1.45
C ILE A 263 3.77 -15.31 2.73
N ASP A 264 5.08 -15.12 2.98
CA ASP A 264 5.60 -14.20 3.99
C ASP A 264 6.59 -13.29 3.26
N ARG A 265 6.18 -12.05 3.00
CA ARG A 265 6.95 -11.11 2.20
C ARG A 265 7.16 -9.81 2.97
N ILE A 266 8.40 -9.34 2.99
CA ILE A 266 8.79 -8.10 3.62
C ILE A 266 9.49 -7.24 2.58
N LEU A 267 8.93 -6.06 2.32
CA LEU A 267 9.58 -5.01 1.54
C LEU A 267 9.99 -3.89 2.48
N THR A 268 11.24 -3.45 2.38
CA THR A 268 11.73 -2.25 3.05
C THR A 268 12.23 -1.25 2.01
N TYR A 269 12.02 0.03 2.30
CA TYR A 269 12.33 1.12 1.39
C TYR A 269 13.25 2.11 2.09
N SER A 270 14.32 2.52 1.42
CA SER A 270 15.35 3.41 1.97
C SER A 270 15.88 4.39 0.93
N ASP A 271 16.75 5.29 1.38
CA ASP A 271 17.50 6.21 0.53
C ASP A 271 16.64 7.09 -0.38
N TYR A 272 15.49 7.52 0.13
CA TYR A 272 14.61 8.42 -0.60
C TYR A 272 15.30 9.74 -0.91
N ARG A 273 15.37 10.07 -2.20
CA ARG A 273 15.90 11.34 -2.70
C ARG A 273 14.95 11.88 -3.76
N ARG A 274 14.75 13.19 -3.77
CA ARG A 274 14.03 13.83 -4.86
C ARG A 274 14.90 13.73 -6.13
N ALA A 275 14.31 13.23 -7.22
CA ALA A 275 15.00 13.24 -8.51
C ALA A 275 15.30 14.70 -8.90
N ALA A 276 16.50 14.95 -9.43
CA ALA A 276 16.82 16.25 -9.99
C ALA A 276 15.90 16.54 -11.20
N ASP A 277 15.47 17.77 -11.35
CA ASP A 277 14.67 18.21 -12.48
C ASP A 277 15.54 18.16 -13.76
N GLY A 278 15.58 17.02 -14.42
CA GLY A 278 16.33 16.77 -15.64
C GLY A 278 15.90 15.47 -16.31
N PRO A 279 16.05 15.34 -17.65
CA PRO A 279 15.55 14.16 -18.38
C PRO A 279 16.20 12.83 -17.97
N TYR A 280 17.36 12.86 -17.26
CA TYR A 280 18.08 11.66 -16.83
C TYR A 280 18.78 11.88 -15.49
N SER A 281 18.15 11.49 -14.40
CA SER A 281 18.84 11.40 -13.10
C SER A 281 19.44 10.01 -12.88
N VAL A 282 20.29 9.54 -13.77
CA VAL A 282 21.11 8.35 -13.55
C VAL A 282 22.45 8.82 -12.98
N SER A 283 22.61 8.82 -11.66
CA SER A 283 23.94 8.86 -11.06
C SER A 283 24.63 7.51 -11.31
N ARG A 284 25.73 7.54 -12.06
CA ARG A 284 26.65 6.40 -12.24
C ARG A 284 27.21 5.91 -10.92
#